data_caf572bc5913ab651e469e66b2a0e55a
#
_entry.id   caf572bc5913ab651e469e66b2a0e55a
#
_cell.length_a   1.000
_cell.length_b   1.000
_cell.length_c   1.000
_cell.angle_alpha   90.00
_cell.angle_beta   90.00
_cell.angle_gamma   90.00
#
_symmetry.space_group_name_H-M   'P 1'
#
loop_
_entity.id
_entity.type
_entity.pdbx_description
1 polymer ?
#
loop_
_entity_poly.entity_id
_entity_poly.type
_entity_poly.pdbx_seq_one_letter_code
_entity_poly.pdbx_strand_id
1 'polypeptide(L)'
;MKIIIDKEFESLIPPLSTEEFQQLEANCLKDGIRDPLVVWHTSDGDDILIDGHNRYRIAEHRPLMKYKITKMEFADRNEAIRWIILNQFGRRNLSAYDRSILALKLKPVIAEKAKENLHQGNEPLQKSVNPVNTQKELAKVAGVSHDTIHKVEAIQKSGNEQLIKDVREGRESINSGYQRIHPKKTPAQSNKEFVEQAKQEHEAFQSSKTVSIHEAQMDKANRQIIASNVYAKLLNMGLRINDIAHDMEEGNIDLKEMCKEIDSARIKALKRTIRATYEQLMKIDKELNIG
;
A
#
# COMPACT_ATOMS: atom_id res chain seq x y z
N MET A 1 14.46 -27.47 -30.97
CA MET A 1 14.33 -27.00 -29.60
C MET A 1 13.06 -26.16 -29.54
N LYS A 2 12.12 -26.51 -28.69
CA LYS A 2 10.83 -25.82 -28.58
C LYS A 2 10.88 -24.89 -27.35
N ILE A 3 10.73 -23.58 -27.54
CA ILE A 3 10.65 -22.65 -26.43
C ILE A 3 9.17 -22.60 -25.98
N ILE A 4 8.96 -22.68 -24.68
CA ILE A 4 7.64 -22.62 -24.07
C ILE A 4 7.37 -21.17 -23.62
N ILE A 5 6.22 -20.62 -24.00
CA ILE A 5 5.75 -19.32 -23.51
C ILE A 5 4.80 -19.58 -22.32
N ASP A 6 5.23 -19.19 -21.12
CA ASP A 6 4.41 -19.20 -19.94
C ASP A 6 3.62 -17.88 -19.83
N LYS A 7 2.30 -17.96 -19.74
CA LYS A 7 1.42 -16.79 -19.71
C LYS A 7 1.63 -15.91 -18.48
N GLU A 8 1.97 -16.49 -17.34
CA GLU A 8 2.28 -15.73 -16.14
C GLU A 8 3.57 -14.94 -16.34
N PHE A 9 4.64 -15.56 -16.84
CA PHE A 9 5.91 -14.90 -17.11
C PHE A 9 5.77 -13.80 -18.17
N GLU A 10 5.01 -14.06 -19.24
CA GLU A 10 4.70 -13.06 -20.25
C GLU A 10 3.97 -11.85 -19.64
N SER A 11 3.03 -12.08 -18.70
CA SER A 11 2.30 -11.01 -18.01
C SER A 11 3.15 -10.11 -17.11
N LEU A 12 4.34 -10.59 -16.72
CA LEU A 12 5.30 -9.81 -15.91
C LEU A 12 6.04 -8.76 -16.74
N ILE A 13 5.97 -8.85 -18.07
CA ILE A 13 6.65 -7.94 -18.98
C ILE A 13 5.68 -6.84 -19.39
N PRO A 14 5.99 -5.56 -19.11
CA PRO A 14 5.16 -4.46 -19.57
C PRO A 14 4.96 -4.52 -21.10
N PRO A 15 3.71 -4.40 -21.60
CA PRO A 15 3.47 -4.40 -23.03
C PRO A 15 4.09 -3.15 -23.67
N LEU A 16 4.62 -3.33 -24.87
CA LEU A 16 5.07 -2.22 -25.70
C LEU A 16 3.88 -1.49 -26.31
N SER A 17 4.03 -0.18 -26.56
CA SER A 17 3.09 0.53 -27.44
C SER A 17 3.19 -0.01 -28.89
N THR A 18 2.22 0.34 -29.70
CA THR A 18 2.22 -0.06 -31.12
C THR A 18 3.48 0.48 -31.82
N GLU A 19 3.83 1.74 -31.54
CA GLU A 19 4.98 2.40 -32.12
C GLU A 19 6.29 1.76 -31.66
N GLU A 20 6.41 1.45 -30.38
CA GLU A 20 7.59 0.76 -29.81
C GLU A 20 7.75 -0.64 -30.42
N PHE A 21 6.65 -1.38 -30.60
CA PHE A 21 6.70 -2.70 -31.22
C PHE A 21 7.12 -2.62 -32.69
N GLN A 22 6.56 -1.68 -33.46
CA GLN A 22 6.92 -1.44 -34.85
C GLN A 22 8.40 -1.05 -35.00
N GLN A 23 8.89 -0.18 -34.11
CA GLN A 23 10.30 0.19 -34.10
C GLN A 23 11.21 -0.99 -33.76
N LEU A 24 10.81 -1.85 -32.80
CA LEU A 24 11.55 -3.07 -32.48
C LEU A 24 11.56 -4.03 -33.67
N GLU A 25 10.42 -4.22 -34.33
CA GLU A 25 10.33 -5.07 -35.54
C GLU A 25 11.23 -4.56 -36.65
N ALA A 26 11.19 -3.25 -36.95
CA ALA A 26 12.06 -2.64 -37.96
C ALA A 26 13.56 -2.84 -37.64
N ASN A 27 13.95 -2.69 -36.38
CA ASN A 27 15.31 -2.92 -35.95
C ASN A 27 15.70 -4.40 -36.09
N CYS A 28 14.83 -5.34 -35.70
CA CYS A 28 15.07 -6.76 -35.87
C CYS A 28 15.18 -7.19 -37.35
N LEU A 29 14.40 -6.56 -38.23
CA LEU A 29 14.47 -6.82 -39.67
C LEU A 29 15.77 -6.28 -40.30
N LYS A 30 16.22 -5.12 -39.87
CA LYS A 30 17.42 -4.49 -40.36
C LYS A 30 18.71 -5.16 -39.90
N ASP A 31 18.80 -5.40 -38.59
CA ASP A 31 20.05 -5.75 -37.93
C ASP A 31 20.07 -7.19 -37.35
N GLY A 32 18.95 -7.93 -37.48
CA GLY A 32 18.73 -9.19 -36.81
C GLY A 32 18.41 -9.03 -35.31
N ILE A 33 18.18 -10.14 -34.63
CA ILE A 33 17.99 -10.18 -33.18
C ILE A 33 19.40 -10.21 -32.53
N ARG A 34 19.85 -9.03 -32.06
CA ARG A 34 21.19 -8.84 -31.48
C ARG A 34 21.35 -9.49 -30.12
N ASP A 35 20.41 -9.19 -29.21
CA ASP A 35 20.43 -9.70 -27.84
C ASP A 35 19.78 -11.10 -27.80
N PRO A 36 20.39 -12.06 -27.09
CA PRO A 36 19.85 -13.41 -26.99
C PRO A 36 18.48 -13.40 -26.31
N LEU A 37 17.66 -14.38 -26.62
CA LEU A 37 16.50 -14.76 -25.83
C LEU A 37 17.00 -15.44 -24.57
N VAL A 38 16.38 -15.16 -23.41
CA VAL A 38 16.75 -15.84 -22.17
C VAL A 38 15.65 -16.82 -21.80
N VAL A 39 16.05 -18.07 -21.55
CA VAL A 39 15.14 -19.13 -21.15
C VAL A 39 15.54 -19.71 -19.80
N TRP A 40 14.56 -20.07 -19.00
CA TRP A 40 14.74 -20.92 -17.84
C TRP A 40 14.77 -22.37 -18.30
N HIS A 41 15.91 -23.04 -18.10
CA HIS A 41 16.04 -24.47 -18.31
C HIS A 41 15.63 -25.20 -17.03
N THR A 42 14.46 -25.84 -17.05
CA THR A 42 13.92 -26.55 -15.89
C THR A 42 14.60 -27.90 -15.69
N SER A 43 14.48 -28.47 -14.48
CA SER A 43 14.94 -29.84 -14.18
C SER A 43 14.32 -30.90 -15.10
N ASP A 44 13.11 -30.63 -15.59
CA ASP A 44 12.39 -31.55 -16.51
C ASP A 44 12.85 -31.42 -17.95
N GLY A 45 13.81 -30.52 -18.22
CA GLY A 45 14.41 -30.32 -19.55
C GLY A 45 13.63 -29.32 -20.42
N ASP A 46 12.64 -28.64 -19.88
CA ASP A 46 11.87 -27.60 -20.58
C ASP A 46 12.64 -26.28 -20.64
N ASP A 47 12.55 -25.60 -21.78
CA ASP A 47 13.08 -24.24 -21.96
C ASP A 47 11.94 -23.22 -21.98
N ILE A 48 11.71 -22.55 -20.86
CA ILE A 48 10.64 -21.56 -20.67
C ILE A 48 11.18 -20.16 -20.91
N LEU A 49 10.55 -19.37 -21.78
CA LEU A 49 10.99 -18.01 -22.09
C LEU A 49 10.80 -17.07 -20.89
N ILE A 50 11.87 -16.39 -20.48
CA ILE A 50 11.88 -15.44 -19.35
C ILE A 50 12.28 -14.02 -19.75
N ASP A 51 13.00 -13.82 -20.86
CA ASP A 51 13.23 -12.51 -21.48
C ASP A 51 13.27 -12.60 -22.99
N GLY A 52 12.80 -11.54 -23.65
CA GLY A 52 12.79 -11.42 -25.10
C GLY A 52 11.48 -11.83 -25.75
N HIS A 53 10.36 -11.89 -25.07
CA HIS A 53 9.05 -12.28 -25.59
C HIS A 53 8.67 -11.54 -26.88
N ASN A 54 8.87 -10.22 -26.94
CA ASN A 54 8.56 -9.44 -28.14
C ASN A 54 9.49 -9.80 -29.32
N ARG A 55 10.78 -10.04 -29.05
CA ARG A 55 11.77 -10.50 -30.06
C ARG A 55 11.43 -11.91 -30.57
N TYR A 56 11.02 -12.78 -29.65
CA TYR A 56 10.59 -14.14 -30.00
C TYR A 56 9.33 -14.13 -30.87
N ARG A 57 8.33 -13.29 -30.51
CA ARG A 57 7.11 -13.10 -31.32
C ARG A 57 7.41 -12.63 -32.74
N ILE A 58 8.38 -11.72 -32.91
CA ILE A 58 8.84 -11.28 -34.23
C ILE A 58 9.49 -12.46 -35.00
N ALA A 59 10.33 -13.24 -34.31
CA ALA A 59 11.01 -14.39 -34.92
C ALA A 59 10.04 -15.52 -35.34
N GLU A 60 9.00 -15.80 -34.56
CA GLU A 60 7.98 -16.80 -34.88
C GLU A 60 7.29 -16.52 -36.24
N HIS A 61 7.07 -15.24 -36.56
CA HIS A 61 6.48 -14.81 -37.84
C HIS A 61 7.53 -14.70 -38.97
N ARG A 62 8.79 -15.01 -38.69
CA ARG A 62 9.92 -14.86 -39.62
C ARG A 62 10.86 -16.08 -39.54
N PRO A 63 10.53 -17.22 -40.17
CA PRO A 63 11.29 -18.49 -40.03
C PRO A 63 12.77 -18.41 -40.36
N LEU A 64 13.19 -17.44 -41.17
CA LEU A 64 14.60 -17.24 -41.53
C LEU A 64 15.37 -16.36 -40.53
N MET A 65 14.67 -15.75 -39.57
CA MET A 65 15.30 -14.89 -38.57
C MET A 65 15.97 -15.73 -37.50
N LYS A 66 17.29 -15.63 -37.44
CA LYS A 66 18.10 -16.35 -36.44
C LYS A 66 18.15 -15.58 -35.13
N TYR A 67 18.15 -16.31 -34.02
CA TYR A 67 18.34 -15.74 -32.69
C TYR A 67 19.25 -16.66 -31.85
N LYS A 68 19.91 -16.06 -30.87
CA LYS A 68 20.70 -16.81 -29.86
C LYS A 68 19.84 -17.03 -28.63
N ILE A 69 20.16 -18.08 -27.88
CA ILE A 69 19.49 -18.42 -26.61
C ILE A 69 20.52 -18.45 -25.50
N THR A 70 20.22 -17.84 -24.38
CA THR A 70 20.95 -18.00 -23.12
C THR A 70 20.08 -18.79 -22.17
N LYS A 71 20.59 -19.88 -21.66
CA LYS A 71 19.92 -20.73 -20.66
C LYS A 71 20.29 -20.26 -19.26
N MET A 72 19.30 -20.18 -18.39
CA MET A 72 19.47 -19.94 -16.96
C MET A 72 18.77 -21.04 -16.18
N GLU A 73 19.28 -21.34 -15.01
CA GLU A 73 18.69 -22.29 -14.07
C GLU A 73 18.23 -21.52 -12.83
N PHE A 74 17.08 -21.88 -12.30
CA PHE A 74 16.53 -21.34 -11.06
C PHE A 74 16.08 -22.48 -10.18
N ALA A 75 16.20 -22.31 -8.87
CA ALA A 75 15.80 -23.32 -7.90
C ALA A 75 14.29 -23.60 -7.96
N ASP A 76 13.50 -22.57 -8.21
CA ASP A 76 12.05 -22.65 -8.29
C ASP A 76 11.43 -21.58 -9.19
N ARG A 77 10.11 -21.68 -9.38
CA ARG A 77 9.33 -20.74 -10.17
C ARG A 77 9.35 -19.31 -9.58
N ASN A 78 9.36 -19.18 -8.27
CA ASN A 78 9.38 -17.88 -7.58
C ASN A 78 10.69 -17.13 -7.80
N GLU A 79 11.80 -17.85 -7.86
CA GLU A 79 13.11 -17.30 -8.19
C GLU A 79 13.14 -16.79 -9.64
N ALA A 80 12.58 -17.52 -10.58
CA ALA A 80 12.43 -17.08 -11.96
C ALA A 80 11.56 -15.84 -12.07
N ILE A 81 10.40 -15.79 -11.41
CA ILE A 81 9.51 -14.60 -11.33
C ILE A 81 10.28 -13.40 -10.78
N ARG A 82 11.00 -13.58 -9.68
CA ARG A 82 11.82 -12.52 -9.08
C ARG A 82 12.85 -12.00 -10.06
N TRP A 83 13.56 -12.89 -10.74
CA TRP A 83 14.56 -12.50 -11.74
C TRP A 83 13.93 -11.70 -12.87
N ILE A 84 12.80 -12.17 -13.45
CA ILE A 84 12.09 -11.48 -14.53
C ILE A 84 11.75 -10.04 -14.08
N ILE A 85 11.15 -9.88 -12.91
CA ILE A 85 10.73 -8.57 -12.41
C ILE A 85 11.94 -7.66 -12.18
N LEU A 86 13.01 -8.16 -11.53
CA LEU A 86 14.22 -7.37 -11.28
C LEU A 86 14.90 -6.96 -12.59
N ASN A 87 14.89 -7.84 -13.61
CA ASN A 87 15.41 -7.52 -14.93
C ASN A 87 14.62 -6.37 -15.61
N GLN A 88 13.30 -6.31 -15.42
CA GLN A 88 12.50 -5.18 -15.91
C GLN A 88 12.85 -3.85 -15.23
N PHE A 89 13.18 -3.83 -13.94
CA PHE A 89 13.59 -2.60 -13.24
C PHE A 89 14.89 -2.00 -13.79
N GLY A 90 15.76 -2.81 -14.42
CA GLY A 90 16.93 -2.34 -15.13
C GLY A 90 16.63 -1.55 -16.42
N ARG A 91 15.40 -1.61 -16.93
CA ARG A 91 15.00 -0.88 -18.13
C ARG A 91 14.74 0.59 -17.80
N ARG A 92 15.29 1.50 -18.61
CA ARG A 92 15.28 2.95 -18.36
C ARG A 92 13.90 3.60 -18.49
N ASN A 93 12.92 2.96 -19.14
CA ASN A 93 11.66 3.58 -19.56
C ASN A 93 10.44 3.17 -18.74
N LEU A 94 10.61 2.55 -17.55
CA LEU A 94 9.48 2.22 -16.70
C LEU A 94 8.98 3.45 -15.94
N SER A 95 7.68 3.75 -16.10
CA SER A 95 7.00 4.77 -15.31
C SER A 95 6.95 4.38 -13.82
N ALA A 96 6.75 5.36 -12.92
CA ALA A 96 6.55 5.07 -11.50
C ALA A 96 5.34 4.14 -11.27
N TYR A 97 4.32 4.23 -12.12
CA TYR A 97 3.17 3.35 -12.11
C TYR A 97 3.54 1.91 -12.47
N ASP A 98 4.21 1.68 -13.62
CA ASP A 98 4.61 0.34 -14.05
C ASP A 98 5.58 -0.31 -13.05
N ARG A 99 6.52 0.47 -12.49
CA ARG A 99 7.42 0.01 -11.40
C ARG A 99 6.63 -0.44 -10.17
N SER A 100 5.61 0.30 -9.78
CA SER A 100 4.74 -0.06 -8.67
C SER A 100 3.95 -1.34 -8.94
N ILE A 101 3.40 -1.49 -10.16
CA ILE A 101 2.69 -2.72 -10.58
C ILE A 101 3.61 -3.93 -10.53
N LEU A 102 4.82 -3.81 -11.07
CA LEU A 102 5.81 -4.91 -11.03
C LEU A 102 6.19 -5.28 -9.59
N ALA A 103 6.40 -4.28 -8.73
CA ALA A 103 6.68 -4.53 -7.33
C ALA A 103 5.51 -5.25 -6.63
N LEU A 104 4.27 -4.84 -6.89
CA LEU A 104 3.09 -5.50 -6.33
C LEU A 104 2.99 -6.99 -6.73
N LYS A 105 3.46 -7.36 -7.93
CA LYS A 105 3.54 -8.76 -8.37
C LYS A 105 4.59 -9.57 -7.58
N LEU A 106 5.59 -8.94 -6.95
CA LEU A 106 6.51 -9.60 -6.03
C LEU A 106 5.91 -9.87 -4.63
N LYS A 107 4.78 -9.26 -4.31
CA LYS A 107 4.18 -9.37 -2.97
C LYS A 107 3.96 -10.81 -2.50
N PRO A 108 3.37 -11.73 -3.31
CA PRO A 108 3.21 -13.14 -2.93
C PRO A 108 4.55 -13.84 -2.73
N VAL A 109 5.54 -13.61 -3.60
CA VAL A 109 6.87 -14.22 -3.52
C VAL A 109 7.61 -13.81 -2.24
N ILE A 110 7.52 -12.53 -1.86
CA ILE A 110 8.11 -12.02 -0.61
C ILE A 110 7.38 -12.59 0.61
N ALA A 111 6.06 -12.70 0.55
CA ALA A 111 5.25 -13.25 1.64
C ALA A 111 5.52 -14.74 1.88
N GLU A 112 5.77 -15.51 0.83
CA GLU A 112 6.10 -16.93 0.92
C GLU A 112 7.48 -17.14 1.56
N LYS A 113 8.51 -16.42 1.13
CA LYS A 113 9.83 -16.42 1.80
C LYS A 113 9.77 -16.01 3.27
N ALA A 114 8.92 -15.05 3.61
CA ALA A 114 8.74 -14.66 5.02
C ALA A 114 8.11 -15.78 5.85
N LYS A 115 7.20 -16.58 5.28
CA LYS A 115 6.61 -17.76 5.93
C LYS A 115 7.63 -18.90 6.10
N GLU A 116 8.43 -19.18 5.08
CA GLU A 116 9.47 -20.20 5.13
C GLU A 116 10.50 -19.91 6.23
N ASN A 117 10.93 -18.64 6.35
CA ASN A 117 11.85 -18.20 7.39
C ASN A 117 11.27 -18.33 8.82
N LEU A 118 9.94 -18.22 8.96
CA LEU A 118 9.25 -18.45 10.24
C LEU A 118 9.20 -19.95 10.63
N HIS A 119 9.23 -20.86 9.67
CA HIS A 119 9.13 -22.32 9.92
C HIS A 119 10.50 -22.98 10.14
N GLN A 120 11.60 -22.34 9.79
CA GLN A 120 12.97 -22.88 9.98
C GLN A 120 13.58 -22.58 11.35
N GLY A 121 12.93 -21.78 12.20
CA GLY A 121 13.39 -21.42 13.52
C GLY A 121 12.80 -22.33 14.61
N ASN A 122 13.50 -23.41 14.99
CA ASN A 122 13.13 -24.30 16.10
C ASN A 122 13.49 -23.76 17.50
N GLU A 123 13.67 -22.46 17.68
CA GLU A 123 13.82 -21.82 19.01
C GLU A 123 12.99 -20.56 19.12
N PRO A 124 12.36 -20.29 20.29
CA PRO A 124 11.64 -19.05 20.51
C PRO A 124 12.65 -17.92 20.69
N LEU A 125 13.20 -17.40 19.59
CA LEU A 125 14.04 -16.23 19.59
C LEU A 125 13.19 -15.00 19.96
N GLN A 126 13.69 -14.32 21.00
CA GLN A 126 13.19 -13.07 21.56
C GLN A 126 12.60 -12.11 20.52
N LYS A 127 11.45 -11.55 20.89
CA LYS A 127 10.70 -10.49 20.21
C LYS A 127 11.57 -9.31 19.75
N SER A 128 12.27 -9.41 18.65
CA SER A 128 12.88 -8.25 17.98
C SER A 128 13.10 -8.45 16.48
N VAL A 129 12.27 -9.27 15.83
CA VAL A 129 12.17 -9.21 14.37
C VAL A 129 10.98 -8.29 14.09
N ASN A 130 11.26 -7.01 13.81
CA ASN A 130 10.28 -6.11 13.23
C ASN A 130 9.61 -6.83 12.09
N PRO A 131 8.26 -6.95 12.06
CA PRO A 131 7.57 -7.57 10.94
C PRO A 131 8.07 -6.88 9.68
N VAL A 132 8.68 -7.65 8.77
CA VAL A 132 9.18 -7.13 7.50
C VAL A 132 8.01 -6.38 6.86
N ASN A 133 8.09 -5.05 6.84
CA ASN A 133 7.03 -4.26 6.25
C ASN A 133 7.12 -4.47 4.74
N THR A 134 6.40 -5.48 4.26
CA THR A 134 6.38 -5.92 2.86
C THR A 134 6.23 -4.74 1.89
N GLN A 135 5.45 -3.73 2.27
CA GLN A 135 5.25 -2.55 1.43
C GLN A 135 6.50 -1.66 1.36
N LYS A 136 7.28 -1.55 2.46
CA LYS A 136 8.56 -0.82 2.44
C LYS A 136 9.59 -1.52 1.56
N GLU A 137 9.65 -2.85 1.62
CA GLU A 137 10.55 -3.63 0.77
C GLU A 137 10.15 -3.51 -0.71
N LEU A 138 8.85 -3.58 -1.03
CA LEU A 138 8.34 -3.36 -2.38
C LEU A 138 8.68 -1.97 -2.91
N ALA A 139 8.52 -0.94 -2.08
CA ALA A 139 8.84 0.44 -2.42
C ALA A 139 10.34 0.62 -2.72
N LYS A 140 11.21 -0.01 -1.91
CA LYS A 140 12.66 0.00 -2.11
C LYS A 140 13.05 -0.67 -3.42
N VAL A 141 12.49 -1.85 -3.72
CA VAL A 141 12.74 -2.59 -4.97
C VAL A 141 12.26 -1.79 -6.18
N ALA A 142 11.09 -1.18 -6.12
CA ALA A 142 10.53 -0.36 -7.19
C ALA A 142 11.24 1.00 -7.36
N GLY A 143 11.98 1.47 -6.35
CA GLY A 143 12.57 2.81 -6.35
C GLY A 143 11.52 3.92 -6.35
N VAL A 144 10.40 3.69 -5.65
CA VAL A 144 9.30 4.65 -5.46
C VAL A 144 8.96 4.76 -3.97
N SER A 145 8.15 5.75 -3.59
CA SER A 145 7.72 5.87 -2.19
C SER A 145 6.70 4.77 -1.82
N HIS A 146 6.65 4.42 -0.54
CA HIS A 146 5.62 3.54 0.01
C HIS A 146 4.19 4.04 -0.30
N ASP A 147 3.97 5.34 -0.20
CA ASP A 147 2.70 5.99 -0.52
C ASP A 147 2.31 5.81 -2.00
N THR A 148 3.30 5.84 -2.90
CA THR A 148 3.08 5.56 -4.33
C THR A 148 2.60 4.13 -4.56
N ILE A 149 3.21 3.14 -3.92
CA ILE A 149 2.78 1.72 -3.99
C ILE A 149 1.34 1.59 -3.50
N HIS A 150 1.01 2.19 -2.34
CA HIS A 150 -0.33 2.16 -1.78
C HIS A 150 -1.39 2.77 -2.73
N LYS A 151 -1.09 3.95 -3.31
CA LYS A 151 -1.99 4.62 -4.25
C LYS A 151 -2.22 3.82 -5.51
N VAL A 152 -1.16 3.24 -6.08
CA VAL A 152 -1.27 2.39 -7.28
C VAL A 152 -2.04 1.12 -6.98
N GLU A 153 -1.82 0.47 -5.82
CA GLU A 153 -2.59 -0.70 -5.40
C GLU A 153 -4.09 -0.38 -5.28
N ALA A 154 -4.44 0.78 -4.71
CA ALA A 154 -5.83 1.23 -4.60
C ALA A 154 -6.46 1.50 -5.97
N ILE A 155 -5.74 2.17 -6.89
CA ILE A 155 -6.21 2.41 -8.27
C ILE A 155 -6.47 1.08 -8.99
N GLN A 156 -5.59 0.09 -8.87
CA GLN A 156 -5.79 -1.24 -9.44
C GLN A 156 -7.03 -1.95 -8.86
N LYS A 157 -7.19 -1.92 -7.55
CA LYS A 157 -8.34 -2.53 -6.86
C LYS A 157 -9.68 -1.86 -7.18
N SER A 158 -9.67 -0.61 -7.64
CA SER A 158 -10.90 0.10 -8.02
C SER A 158 -11.63 -0.52 -9.20
N GLY A 159 -10.94 -1.31 -10.04
CA GLY A 159 -11.50 -1.92 -11.26
C GLY A 159 -11.89 -0.91 -12.35
N ASN A 160 -11.57 0.38 -12.19
CA ASN A 160 -11.87 1.39 -13.18
C ASN A 160 -10.83 1.37 -14.31
N GLU A 161 -11.12 0.61 -15.36
CA GLU A 161 -10.20 0.39 -16.50
C GLU A 161 -9.75 1.69 -17.17
N GLN A 162 -10.67 2.67 -17.33
CA GLN A 162 -10.34 3.94 -17.94
C GLN A 162 -9.35 4.73 -17.07
N LEU A 163 -9.57 4.79 -15.76
CA LEU A 163 -8.67 5.44 -14.82
C LEU A 163 -7.29 4.77 -14.82
N ILE A 164 -7.27 3.44 -14.78
CA ILE A 164 -6.05 2.63 -14.82
C ILE A 164 -5.24 2.96 -16.08
N LYS A 165 -5.92 3.03 -17.23
CA LYS A 165 -5.32 3.39 -18.52
C LYS A 165 -4.77 4.82 -18.52
N ASP A 166 -5.56 5.79 -18.04
CA ASP A 166 -5.16 7.20 -18.02
C ASP A 166 -3.93 7.45 -17.12
N VAL A 167 -3.90 6.79 -15.95
CA VAL A 167 -2.73 6.89 -15.05
C VAL A 167 -1.51 6.19 -15.64
N ARG A 168 -1.68 5.03 -16.26
CA ARG A 168 -0.59 4.28 -16.87
C ARG A 168 0.05 5.02 -18.04
N GLU A 169 -0.76 5.64 -18.89
CA GLU A 169 -0.31 6.41 -20.06
C GLU A 169 0.16 7.84 -19.69
N GLY A 170 0.12 8.19 -18.39
CA GLY A 170 0.55 9.49 -17.90
C GLY A 170 -0.42 10.65 -18.17
N ARG A 171 -1.63 10.36 -18.67
CA ARG A 171 -2.68 11.38 -18.85
C ARG A 171 -3.22 11.90 -17.53
N GLU A 172 -3.18 11.07 -16.49
CA GLU A 172 -3.53 11.44 -15.14
C GLU A 172 -2.40 11.05 -14.17
N SER A 173 -2.11 11.88 -13.17
CA SER A 173 -1.11 11.56 -12.15
C SER A 173 -1.63 10.48 -11.18
N ILE A 174 -0.74 9.67 -10.62
CA ILE A 174 -1.09 8.66 -9.60
C ILE A 174 -1.86 9.31 -8.43
N ASN A 175 -1.46 10.51 -8.02
CA ASN A 175 -2.11 11.21 -6.92
C ASN A 175 -3.53 11.68 -7.28
N SER A 176 -3.72 12.21 -8.48
CA SER A 176 -5.05 12.61 -8.99
C SER A 176 -5.97 11.41 -9.11
N GLY A 177 -5.49 10.33 -9.74
CA GLY A 177 -6.26 9.09 -9.88
C GLY A 177 -6.68 8.50 -8.53
N TYR A 178 -5.78 8.53 -7.54
CA TYR A 178 -6.11 8.11 -6.19
C TYR A 178 -7.18 9.00 -5.53
N GLN A 179 -7.11 10.31 -5.72
CA GLN A 179 -8.11 11.25 -5.18
C GLN A 179 -9.50 11.07 -5.82
N ARG A 180 -9.57 10.65 -7.09
CA ARG A 180 -10.84 10.35 -7.75
C ARG A 180 -11.57 9.17 -7.12
N ILE A 181 -10.85 8.14 -6.71
CA ILE A 181 -11.43 6.96 -6.05
C ILE A 181 -11.58 7.15 -4.53
N HIS A 182 -10.82 8.08 -3.95
CA HIS A 182 -10.89 8.47 -2.55
C HIS A 182 -11.08 9.99 -2.44
N PRO A 183 -12.26 10.52 -2.80
CA PRO A 183 -12.50 11.95 -2.68
C PRO A 183 -12.34 12.39 -1.24
N LYS A 184 -11.58 13.46 -1.02
CA LYS A 184 -11.46 14.05 0.30
C LYS A 184 -12.86 14.47 0.75
N LYS A 185 -13.33 13.88 1.85
CA LYS A 185 -14.59 14.29 2.46
C LYS A 185 -14.50 15.77 2.83
N THR A 186 -15.53 16.51 2.48
CA THR A 186 -15.60 17.90 2.95
C THR A 186 -15.72 17.92 4.47
N PRO A 187 -15.21 18.95 5.17
CA PRO A 187 -15.35 19.05 6.64
C PRO A 187 -16.78 18.87 7.13
N ALA A 188 -17.77 19.28 6.33
CA ALA A 188 -19.20 19.11 6.64
C ALA A 188 -19.65 17.64 6.53
N GLN A 189 -19.12 16.87 5.58
CA GLN A 189 -19.42 15.43 5.44
C GLN A 189 -18.76 14.61 6.54
N SER A 190 -17.50 14.93 6.86
CA SER A 190 -16.77 14.29 7.96
C SER A 190 -17.46 14.50 9.30
N ASN A 191 -17.95 15.74 9.56
CA ASN A 191 -18.70 16.04 10.79
C ASN A 191 -20.07 15.33 10.84
N LYS A 192 -20.78 15.20 9.71
CA LYS A 192 -22.05 14.47 9.66
C LYS A 192 -21.88 13.00 9.97
N GLU A 193 -20.88 12.34 9.36
CA GLU A 193 -20.60 10.93 9.61
C GLU A 193 -20.12 10.69 11.05
N PHE A 194 -19.29 11.56 11.60
CA PHE A 194 -18.87 11.48 12.99
C PHE A 194 -20.06 11.60 13.96
N VAL A 195 -20.99 12.55 13.70
CA VAL A 195 -22.21 12.71 14.49
C VAL A 195 -23.14 11.50 14.34
N GLU A 196 -23.24 10.94 13.13
CA GLU A 196 -24.08 9.76 12.87
C GLU A 196 -23.51 8.48 13.51
N GLN A 197 -22.20 8.27 13.42
CA GLN A 197 -21.52 7.18 14.13
C GLN A 197 -21.68 7.31 15.66
N ALA A 198 -21.48 8.50 16.19
CA ALA A 198 -21.69 8.77 17.62
C ALA A 198 -23.14 8.52 18.07
N LYS A 199 -24.13 8.81 17.21
CA LYS A 199 -25.55 8.48 17.48
C LYS A 199 -25.79 6.98 17.45
N GLN A 200 -25.29 6.27 16.45
CA GLN A 200 -25.44 4.82 16.33
C GLN A 200 -24.76 4.09 17.49
N GLU A 201 -23.56 4.51 17.90
CA GLU A 201 -22.88 3.98 19.09
C GLU A 201 -23.67 4.27 20.37
N HIS A 202 -24.28 5.46 20.48
CA HIS A 202 -25.14 5.82 21.63
C HIS A 202 -26.45 5.03 21.66
N GLU A 203 -27.10 4.81 20.51
CA GLU A 203 -28.32 3.99 20.40
C GLU A 203 -28.01 2.49 20.65
N ALA A 204 -26.88 1.97 20.16
CA ALA A 204 -26.40 0.64 20.47
C ALA A 204 -26.10 0.45 21.96
N PHE A 205 -25.53 1.47 22.61
CA PHE A 205 -25.30 1.51 24.05
C PHE A 205 -26.62 1.57 24.86
N GLN A 206 -27.60 2.31 24.39
CA GLN A 206 -28.92 2.40 25.04
C GLN A 206 -29.75 1.08 24.88
N SER A 207 -29.69 0.44 23.72
CA SER A 207 -30.38 -0.82 23.48
C SER A 207 -29.78 -2.02 24.24
N SER A 208 -28.49 -1.93 24.65
CA SER A 208 -27.83 -2.94 25.46
C SER A 208 -28.26 -2.91 26.96
N LYS A 209 -29.07 -1.94 27.35
CA LYS A 209 -29.49 -1.74 28.76
C LYS A 209 -30.61 -2.65 29.26
N THR A 210 -31.15 -3.54 28.39
CA THR A 210 -32.27 -4.48 28.78
C THR A 210 -31.79 -5.91 28.68
N VAL A 211 -30.93 -6.36 29.61
CA VAL A 211 -30.54 -7.78 29.68
C VAL A 211 -30.33 -8.24 31.13
N SER A 212 -30.77 -9.46 31.38
CA SER A 212 -31.08 -10.10 32.66
C SER A 212 -29.86 -10.37 33.56
N ILE A 213 -30.15 -10.72 34.83
CA ILE A 213 -29.26 -10.89 36.00
C ILE A 213 -28.07 -11.88 35.77
N HIS A 214 -28.13 -12.76 34.78
CA HIS A 214 -27.05 -13.71 34.46
C HIS A 214 -25.86 -13.03 33.70
N GLU A 215 -26.09 -11.88 33.08
CA GLU A 215 -25.10 -11.07 32.39
C GLU A 215 -24.32 -10.15 33.34
N ALA A 216 -24.78 -9.93 34.55
CA ALA A 216 -24.15 -9.01 35.51
C ALA A 216 -22.75 -9.46 35.95
N GLN A 217 -22.40 -10.74 35.85
CA GLN A 217 -21.05 -11.25 36.18
C GLN A 217 -20.06 -11.15 35.01
N MET A 218 -20.55 -11.35 33.77
CA MET A 218 -19.78 -11.09 32.57
C MET A 218 -19.55 -9.58 32.37
N ASP A 219 -20.49 -8.76 32.80
CA ASP A 219 -20.49 -7.31 32.70
C ASP A 219 -19.36 -6.65 33.56
N LYS A 220 -18.98 -7.24 34.68
CA LYS A 220 -17.91 -6.71 35.55
C LYS A 220 -16.52 -6.77 34.88
N ALA A 221 -16.18 -7.86 34.19
CA ALA A 221 -14.93 -7.99 33.46
C ALA A 221 -14.91 -7.06 32.23
N ASN A 222 -16.03 -6.97 31.51
CA ASN A 222 -16.19 -6.06 30.36
C ASN A 222 -16.11 -4.57 30.80
N ARG A 223 -16.72 -4.21 31.93
CA ARG A 223 -16.61 -2.85 32.49
C ARG A 223 -15.16 -2.50 32.87
N GLN A 224 -14.39 -3.45 33.42
CA GLN A 224 -12.98 -3.22 33.71
C GLN A 224 -12.15 -3.01 32.46
N ILE A 225 -12.41 -3.76 31.36
CA ILE A 225 -11.74 -3.59 30.08
C ILE A 225 -12.10 -2.23 29.45
N ILE A 226 -13.39 -1.87 29.48
CA ILE A 226 -13.86 -0.56 28.97
C ILE A 226 -13.26 0.56 29.79
N ALA A 227 -13.26 0.49 31.12
CA ALA A 227 -12.66 1.47 31.99
C ALA A 227 -11.15 1.64 31.75
N SER A 228 -10.42 0.53 31.59
CA SER A 228 -8.99 0.55 31.26
C SER A 228 -8.71 1.19 29.89
N ASN A 229 -9.54 0.91 28.90
CA ASN A 229 -9.41 1.51 27.56
C ASN A 229 -9.75 2.99 27.55
N VAL A 230 -10.77 3.42 28.31
CA VAL A 230 -11.12 4.84 28.48
C VAL A 230 -9.99 5.56 29.22
N TYR A 231 -9.48 4.98 30.30
CA TYR A 231 -8.36 5.54 31.05
C TYR A 231 -7.11 5.71 30.17
N ALA A 232 -6.74 4.70 29.39
CA ALA A 232 -5.60 4.78 28.47
C ALA A 232 -5.78 5.88 27.40
N LYS A 233 -7.01 6.05 26.88
CA LYS A 233 -7.33 7.13 25.91
C LYS A 233 -7.23 8.53 26.56
N LEU A 234 -7.74 8.68 27.77
CA LEU A 234 -7.67 9.95 28.52
C LEU A 234 -6.22 10.29 28.90
N LEU A 235 -5.43 9.29 29.33
CA LEU A 235 -4.02 9.47 29.63
C LEU A 235 -3.23 9.91 28.38
N ASN A 236 -3.44 9.26 27.24
CA ASN A 236 -2.78 9.61 25.98
C ASN A 236 -3.18 11.03 25.50
N MET A 237 -4.43 11.45 25.75
CA MET A 237 -4.87 12.80 25.43
C MET A 237 -4.20 13.81 26.34
N GLY A 238 -4.11 13.53 27.63
CA GLY A 238 -3.39 14.36 28.60
C GLY A 238 -1.92 14.54 28.25
N LEU A 239 -1.22 13.47 27.88
CA LEU A 239 0.17 13.51 27.45
C LEU A 239 0.35 14.43 26.22
N ARG A 240 -0.51 14.32 25.22
CA ARG A 240 -0.46 15.18 24.02
C ARG A 240 -0.71 16.66 24.33
N ILE A 241 -1.60 16.94 25.29
CA ILE A 241 -1.84 18.32 25.75
C ILE A 241 -0.62 18.88 26.47
N ASN A 242 0.03 18.06 27.31
CA ASN A 242 1.26 18.44 28.00
C ASN A 242 2.41 18.69 27.03
N ASP A 243 2.57 17.85 25.98
CA ASP A 243 3.60 18.04 24.96
C ASP A 243 3.41 19.38 24.24
N ILE A 244 2.15 19.72 23.85
CA ILE A 244 1.83 21.00 23.23
C ILE A 244 2.07 22.17 24.19
N ALA A 245 1.71 22.03 25.45
CA ALA A 245 1.95 23.05 26.47
C ALA A 245 3.45 23.30 26.68
N HIS A 246 4.24 22.24 26.72
CA HIS A 246 5.70 22.30 26.83
C HIS A 246 6.34 22.99 25.63
N ASP A 247 5.94 22.62 24.41
CA ASP A 247 6.41 23.26 23.18
C ASP A 247 6.06 24.78 23.12
N MET A 248 4.93 25.17 23.72
CA MET A 248 4.57 26.58 23.86
C MET A 248 5.42 27.30 24.90
N GLU A 249 5.75 26.65 26.03
CA GLU A 249 6.61 27.22 27.09
C GLU A 249 8.07 27.37 26.61
N GLU A 250 8.56 26.43 25.82
CA GLU A 250 9.89 26.48 25.19
C GLU A 250 9.98 27.46 24.01
N GLY A 251 8.86 28.03 23.57
CA GLY A 251 8.81 28.97 22.44
C GLY A 251 8.88 28.29 21.07
N ASN A 252 8.76 26.96 21.01
CA ASN A 252 8.72 26.21 19.76
C ASN A 252 7.41 26.42 19.00
N ILE A 253 6.33 26.78 19.73
CA ILE A 253 5.00 27.08 19.17
C ILE A 253 4.52 28.44 19.66
N ASP A 254 4.39 29.44 18.76
CA ASP A 254 3.70 30.68 19.00
C ASP A 254 2.30 30.67 18.38
N LEU A 255 1.29 30.42 19.22
CA LEU A 255 -0.11 30.40 18.79
C LEU A 255 -0.59 31.73 18.22
N LYS A 256 -0.02 32.87 18.65
CA LYS A 256 -0.40 34.19 18.11
C LYS A 256 0.10 34.37 16.68
N GLU A 257 1.31 33.87 16.40
CA GLU A 257 1.89 33.92 15.07
C GLU A 257 1.20 32.92 14.12
N MET A 258 0.96 31.70 14.56
CA MET A 258 0.18 30.72 13.81
C MET A 258 -1.24 31.22 13.48
N CYS A 259 -1.91 31.93 14.41
CA CYS A 259 -3.23 32.49 14.16
C CYS A 259 -3.25 33.60 13.11
N LYS A 260 -2.12 34.21 12.75
CA LYS A 260 -2.06 35.19 11.66
C LYS A 260 -2.16 34.57 10.28
N GLU A 261 -1.70 33.31 10.16
CA GLU A 261 -1.70 32.56 8.89
C GLU A 261 -2.99 31.74 8.66
N ILE A 262 -3.86 31.66 9.67
CA ILE A 262 -5.09 30.89 9.63
C ILE A 262 -6.29 31.82 9.45
N ASP A 263 -7.21 31.50 8.53
CA ASP A 263 -8.41 32.30 8.33
C ASP A 263 -9.30 32.34 9.57
N SER A 264 -10.04 33.47 9.71
CA SER A 264 -10.88 33.75 10.90
C SER A 264 -11.94 32.67 11.16
N ALA A 265 -12.44 32.00 10.14
CA ALA A 265 -13.44 30.93 10.26
C ALA A 265 -12.85 29.69 10.93
N ARG A 266 -11.63 29.30 10.56
CA ARG A 266 -10.90 28.18 11.17
C ARG A 266 -10.54 28.49 12.62
N ILE A 267 -10.08 29.68 12.92
CA ILE A 267 -9.82 30.13 14.30
C ILE A 267 -11.10 30.03 15.15
N LYS A 268 -12.24 30.48 14.60
CA LYS A 268 -13.52 30.40 15.29
C LYS A 268 -13.99 28.96 15.52
N ALA A 269 -13.75 28.06 14.55
CA ALA A 269 -14.02 26.65 14.70
C ALA A 269 -13.11 25.99 15.76
N LEU A 270 -11.81 26.31 15.76
CA LEU A 270 -10.85 25.80 16.75
C LEU A 270 -11.24 26.23 18.18
N LYS A 271 -11.58 27.51 18.38
CA LYS A 271 -12.05 28.03 19.68
C LYS A 271 -13.31 27.30 20.18
N ARG A 272 -14.26 26.99 19.27
CA ARG A 272 -15.48 26.24 19.63
C ARG A 272 -15.15 24.83 20.07
N THR A 273 -14.25 24.14 19.33
CA THR A 273 -13.81 22.77 19.64
C THR A 273 -13.11 22.73 21.00
N ILE A 274 -12.16 23.64 21.25
CA ILE A 274 -11.46 23.72 22.53
C ILE A 274 -12.46 23.93 23.68
N ARG A 275 -13.43 24.84 23.53
CA ARG A 275 -14.42 25.11 24.56
C ARG A 275 -15.32 23.89 24.83
N ALA A 276 -15.78 23.20 23.79
CA ALA A 276 -16.60 22.00 23.94
C ALA A 276 -15.83 20.86 24.61
N THR A 277 -14.55 20.68 24.25
CA THR A 277 -13.68 19.68 24.90
C THR A 277 -13.44 20.02 26.37
N TYR A 278 -13.20 21.28 26.69
CA TYR A 278 -13.03 21.71 28.09
C TYR A 278 -14.29 21.46 28.93
N GLU A 279 -15.49 21.79 28.40
CA GLU A 279 -16.76 21.53 29.08
C GLU A 279 -16.99 20.03 29.33
N GLN A 280 -16.60 19.16 28.39
CA GLN A 280 -16.67 17.71 28.57
C GLN A 280 -15.68 17.20 29.61
N LEU A 281 -14.43 17.69 29.61
CA LEU A 281 -13.43 17.34 30.61
C LEU A 281 -13.87 17.75 32.02
N MET A 282 -14.47 18.94 32.19
CA MET A 282 -14.99 19.38 33.46
C MET A 282 -16.16 18.52 33.97
N LYS A 283 -16.97 17.96 33.08
CA LYS A 283 -18.02 17.00 33.46
C LYS A 283 -17.42 15.69 33.97
N ILE A 284 -16.43 15.18 33.25
CA ILE A 284 -15.71 13.94 33.63
C ILE A 284 -15.02 14.14 34.99
N ASP A 285 -14.33 15.25 35.19
CA ASP A 285 -13.69 15.59 36.46
C ASP A 285 -14.68 15.63 37.62
N LYS A 286 -15.84 16.22 37.39
CA LYS A 286 -16.93 16.26 38.39
C LYS A 286 -17.46 14.86 38.70
N GLU A 287 -17.57 13.98 37.72
CA GLU A 287 -18.02 12.59 37.94
C GLU A 287 -16.95 11.75 38.64
N LEU A 288 -15.65 12.01 38.39
CA LEU A 288 -14.56 11.32 39.07
C LEU A 288 -14.41 11.74 40.55
N ASN A 289 -14.85 12.96 40.91
CA ASN A 289 -14.80 13.48 42.29
C ASN A 289 -16.03 13.10 43.17
N ILE A 290 -16.95 12.29 42.68
CA ILE A 290 -18.14 11.82 43.40
C ILE A 290 -17.90 10.44 44.09
N GLY A 291 -16.63 10.04 44.30
CA GLY A 291 -16.26 8.80 44.94
C GLY A 291 -15.60 9.01 46.32
#